data_30e602ee9721b779d8a276e08adf4881
#
_entry.id   30e602ee9721b779d8a276e08adf4881
#
_cell.length_a   1.000
_cell.length_b   1.000
_cell.length_c   1.000
_cell.angle_alpha   90.00
_cell.angle_beta   90.00
_cell.angle_gamma   90.00
#
_symmetry.space_group_name_H-M   'P 1'
#
loop_
_entity.id
_entity.type
_entity.pdbx_description
1 polymer ?
#
loop_
_entity_poly.entity_id
_entity_poly.type
_entity_poly.pdbx_seq_one_letter_code
_entity_poly.pdbx_strand_id
1 'polypeptide(L)'
;MKRIIAAAEKNGIDFIMLTDHDHLKARDEGWEGWQGKTLVVVGEEIAPRFNHYLAFKIKEPLFYPDNPEEENPQRYIDAVNHQGGFGFIAHPDHEGTDLFHVKHYCWNQWNVSGYAGISVWDFMTDWQSSLRGYFSGLLSFLFPAHFLKGPRRITLARWDALNQSRKTVGIGELDNHATIKKIMGIPFVAFPFDRAFRFIRTHVLTEDKFSGDSGRDMNMLYQALLYGRCYFALEYFRRTRGFQFWIQQGEKEFQMGDCFQFSGNAQLSVSCPEKAYIRIIRNGRESIQAVSSRLSIPVKEAGVYRVEVYLKLAGKVRPWIFSNPIFVA
;
A
#
# COMPACT_ATOMS: atom_id res chain seq x y z
N MET A 1 -3.60 21.75 -0.28
CA MET A 1 -4.79 20.93 0.04
C MET A 1 -5.88 20.95 -1.03
N LYS A 2 -6.53 22.09 -1.38
CA LYS A 2 -7.66 22.14 -2.34
C LYS A 2 -7.43 21.37 -3.65
N ARG A 3 -6.21 21.45 -4.23
CA ARG A 3 -5.87 20.73 -5.46
C ARG A 3 -5.79 19.21 -5.27
N ILE A 4 -5.33 18.74 -4.10
CA ILE A 4 -5.26 17.32 -3.77
C ILE A 4 -6.66 16.74 -3.64
N ILE A 5 -7.54 17.44 -2.90
CA ILE A 5 -8.94 17.04 -2.70
C ILE A 5 -9.68 16.98 -4.05
N ALA A 6 -9.59 18.04 -4.86
CA ALA A 6 -10.21 18.05 -6.19
C ALA A 6 -9.68 16.92 -7.10
N ALA A 7 -8.40 16.57 -7.00
CA ALA A 7 -7.82 15.44 -7.72
C ALA A 7 -8.34 14.11 -7.22
N ALA A 8 -8.52 13.95 -5.90
CA ALA A 8 -9.09 12.75 -5.29
C ALA A 8 -10.55 12.54 -5.73
N GLU A 9 -11.38 13.56 -5.63
CA GLU A 9 -12.78 13.53 -6.07
C GLU A 9 -12.92 13.20 -7.57
N LYS A 10 -12.11 13.85 -8.42
CA LYS A 10 -12.07 13.58 -9.88
C LYS A 10 -11.75 12.12 -10.19
N ASN A 11 -10.93 11.48 -9.35
CA ASN A 11 -10.53 10.09 -9.50
C ASN A 11 -11.43 9.10 -8.76
N GLY A 12 -12.48 9.57 -8.06
CA GLY A 12 -13.41 8.74 -7.28
C GLY A 12 -12.70 8.04 -6.13
N ILE A 13 -11.88 8.79 -5.38
CA ILE A 13 -11.17 8.32 -4.20
C ILE A 13 -11.99 8.68 -2.97
N ASP A 14 -12.38 7.69 -2.19
CA ASP A 14 -13.23 7.86 -1.02
C ASP A 14 -12.46 8.45 0.16
N PHE A 15 -11.17 8.15 0.29
CA PHE A 15 -10.30 8.70 1.33
C PHE A 15 -8.87 8.89 0.83
N ILE A 16 -8.15 9.84 1.43
CA ILE A 16 -6.70 10.04 1.25
C ILE A 16 -6.03 10.03 2.61
N MET A 17 -4.85 9.44 2.69
CA MET A 17 -3.99 9.46 3.86
C MET A 17 -2.75 10.28 3.51
N LEU A 18 -2.62 11.45 4.13
CA LEU A 18 -1.52 12.38 3.91
C LEU A 18 -0.45 12.14 4.95
N THR A 19 0.79 12.11 4.50
CA THR A 19 1.96 11.86 5.35
C THR A 19 3.08 12.81 4.93
N ASP A 20 2.88 14.10 5.13
CA ASP A 20 3.94 15.08 4.94
C ASP A 20 5.10 14.81 5.92
N HIS A 21 6.34 15.09 5.50
CA HIS A 21 7.52 14.78 6.31
C HIS A 21 7.54 15.59 7.59
N ASP A 22 7.65 14.90 8.72
CA ASP A 22 7.96 15.43 10.06
C ASP A 22 7.02 16.54 10.55
N HIS A 23 5.76 16.56 10.07
CA HIS A 23 4.78 17.54 10.55
C HIS A 23 3.32 17.13 10.27
N LEU A 24 2.41 17.71 11.07
CA LEU A 24 0.96 17.53 10.95
C LEU A 24 0.23 18.80 10.47
N LYS A 25 0.91 19.65 9.71
CA LYS A 25 0.41 20.98 9.31
C LYS A 25 -0.95 20.94 8.63
N ALA A 26 -1.23 19.94 7.80
CA ALA A 26 -2.53 19.81 7.16
C ALA A 26 -3.67 19.65 8.17
N ARG A 27 -3.43 18.96 9.30
CA ARG A 27 -4.38 18.85 10.41
C ARG A 27 -4.56 20.18 11.13
N ASP A 28 -3.47 20.86 11.43
CA ASP A 28 -3.49 22.14 12.14
C ASP A 28 -4.19 23.23 11.34
N GLU A 29 -4.15 23.14 10.01
CA GLU A 29 -4.89 23.99 9.08
C GLU A 29 -6.38 23.57 8.89
N GLY A 30 -6.85 22.54 9.60
CA GLY A 30 -8.24 22.09 9.57
C GLY A 30 -8.64 21.27 8.34
N TRP A 31 -7.68 20.59 7.69
CA TRP A 31 -7.95 19.75 6.52
C TRP A 31 -8.30 18.30 6.87
N GLU A 32 -8.12 17.87 8.11
CA GLU A 32 -8.52 16.51 8.52
C GLU A 32 -10.04 16.36 8.59
N GLY A 33 -10.53 15.19 8.24
CA GLY A 33 -11.97 14.90 8.20
C GLY A 33 -12.56 14.99 6.79
N TRP A 34 -13.87 15.03 6.70
CA TRP A 34 -14.59 15.11 5.42
C TRP A 34 -14.36 16.45 4.72
N GLN A 35 -13.84 16.38 3.52
CA GLN A 35 -13.62 17.49 2.61
C GLN A 35 -14.38 17.20 1.30
N GLY A 36 -15.59 17.71 1.20
CA GLY A 36 -16.50 17.35 0.11
C GLY A 36 -16.85 15.86 0.15
N LYS A 37 -16.45 15.10 -0.87
CA LYS A 37 -16.71 13.65 -0.97
C LYS A 37 -15.53 12.77 -0.56
N THR A 38 -14.43 13.36 -0.13
CA THR A 38 -13.20 12.63 0.23
C THR A 38 -12.91 12.80 1.72
N LEU A 39 -12.70 11.69 2.41
CA LEU A 39 -12.24 11.69 3.80
C LEU A 39 -10.72 11.90 3.80
N VAL A 40 -10.28 12.99 4.42
CA VAL A 40 -8.85 13.31 4.59
C VAL A 40 -8.38 12.83 5.95
N VAL A 41 -7.41 11.94 5.95
CA VAL A 41 -6.71 11.47 7.14
C VAL A 41 -5.32 12.08 7.13
N VAL A 42 -4.93 12.70 8.24
CA VAL A 42 -3.60 13.31 8.37
C VAL A 42 -2.74 12.47 9.28
N GLY A 43 -1.61 12.05 8.78
CA GLY A 43 -0.50 11.43 9.48
C GLY A 43 0.78 12.17 9.14
N GLU A 44 1.90 11.59 9.45
CA GLU A 44 3.22 12.07 9.02
C GLU A 44 4.08 10.95 8.49
N GLU A 45 5.02 11.25 7.65
CA GLU A 45 6.17 10.40 7.37
C GLU A 45 7.34 10.87 8.22
N ILE A 46 7.69 10.09 9.23
CA ILE A 46 8.93 10.27 9.99
C ILE A 46 10.06 9.89 9.05
N ALA A 47 10.85 10.87 8.61
CA ALA A 47 11.75 10.75 7.48
C ALA A 47 13.21 11.09 7.81
N PRO A 48 13.89 10.33 8.71
CA PRO A 48 15.34 10.43 8.88
C PRO A 48 16.07 9.97 7.62
N ARG A 49 17.40 9.83 7.67
CA ARG A 49 18.19 9.44 6.47
C ARG A 49 17.80 8.09 5.88
N PHE A 50 17.41 7.13 6.70
CA PHE A 50 16.89 5.80 6.35
C PHE A 50 15.67 5.48 7.20
N ASN A 51 15.06 4.31 6.98
CA ASN A 51 14.02 3.76 7.83
C ASN A 51 12.79 4.68 7.98
N HIS A 52 12.28 5.21 6.88
CA HIS A 52 11.08 6.05 6.89
C HIS A 52 9.85 5.31 7.43
N TYR A 53 8.99 6.01 8.14
CA TYR A 53 7.85 5.42 8.82
C TYR A 53 6.59 6.28 8.70
N LEU A 54 5.53 5.71 8.15
CA LEU A 54 4.22 6.36 8.02
C LEU A 54 3.47 6.24 9.35
N ALA A 55 3.28 7.34 10.06
CA ALA A 55 2.63 7.39 11.36
C ALA A 55 1.22 8.00 11.26
N PHE A 56 0.24 7.36 11.89
CA PHE A 56 -1.15 7.79 11.88
C PHE A 56 -1.73 7.81 13.31
N LYS A 57 -2.80 8.60 13.50
CA LYS A 57 -3.51 8.74 14.77
C LYS A 57 -2.59 9.21 15.91
N ILE A 58 -1.58 10.00 15.58
CA ILE A 58 -0.69 10.65 16.53
C ILE A 58 -1.20 12.03 16.92
N LYS A 59 -0.90 12.48 18.11
CA LYS A 59 -1.32 13.79 18.66
C LYS A 59 -0.36 14.89 18.26
N GLU A 60 0.93 14.63 18.40
CA GLU A 60 2.03 15.55 18.14
C GLU A 60 2.97 14.96 17.10
N PRO A 61 3.54 15.78 16.21
CA PRO A 61 4.51 15.30 15.23
C PRO A 61 5.79 14.82 15.92
N LEU A 62 6.47 13.91 15.28
CA LEU A 62 7.72 13.31 15.76
C LEU A 62 8.84 13.66 14.78
N PHE A 63 9.82 14.39 15.26
CA PHE A 63 10.99 14.76 14.48
C PHE A 63 12.24 13.99 14.94
N TYR A 64 12.91 13.36 13.99
CA TYR A 64 14.21 12.70 14.22
C TYR A 64 15.24 13.26 13.24
N PRO A 65 16.42 13.71 13.74
CA PRO A 65 17.43 14.31 12.90
C PRO A 65 17.98 13.33 11.86
N ASP A 66 18.40 13.85 10.73
CA ASP A 66 19.03 13.09 9.63
C ASP A 66 20.47 12.70 10.01
N ASN A 67 20.62 11.90 11.08
CA ASN A 67 21.89 11.37 11.56
C ASN A 67 21.87 9.82 11.51
N PRO A 68 22.45 9.19 10.47
CA PRO A 68 22.43 7.74 10.32
C PRO A 68 23.09 6.97 11.47
N GLU A 69 24.04 7.58 12.20
CA GLU A 69 24.74 6.93 13.33
C GLU A 69 23.87 6.83 14.57
N GLU A 70 22.92 7.74 14.72
CA GLU A 70 21.99 7.80 15.87
C GLU A 70 20.61 7.25 15.54
N GLU A 71 20.37 6.87 14.30
CA GLU A 71 19.08 6.41 13.82
C GLU A 71 18.68 5.09 14.48
N ASN A 72 17.59 5.12 15.24
CA ASN A 72 17.00 3.96 15.88
C ASN A 72 15.49 3.96 15.66
N PRO A 73 15.00 3.20 14.66
CA PRO A 73 13.58 3.21 14.31
C PRO A 73 12.67 2.68 15.42
N GLN A 74 13.14 1.86 16.35
CA GLN A 74 12.32 1.42 17.47
C GLN A 74 11.85 2.62 18.33
N ARG A 75 12.67 3.67 18.47
CA ARG A 75 12.32 4.85 19.28
C ARG A 75 11.08 5.58 18.73
N TYR A 76 11.00 5.80 17.42
CA TYR A 76 9.82 6.48 16.88
C TYR A 76 8.62 5.54 16.72
N ILE A 77 8.81 4.25 16.49
CA ILE A 77 7.72 3.27 16.55
C ILE A 77 7.10 3.27 17.96
N ASP A 78 7.93 3.23 19.00
CA ASP A 78 7.46 3.27 20.38
C ASP A 78 6.78 4.62 20.72
N ALA A 79 7.32 5.73 20.23
CA ALA A 79 6.73 7.05 20.44
C ALA A 79 5.36 7.19 19.75
N VAL A 80 5.19 6.65 18.55
CA VAL A 80 3.89 6.57 17.85
C VAL A 80 2.89 5.73 18.66
N ASN A 81 3.31 4.56 19.12
CA ASN A 81 2.47 3.67 19.91
C ASN A 81 2.08 4.29 21.26
N HIS A 82 2.99 5.01 21.91
CA HIS A 82 2.72 5.75 23.15
C HIS A 82 1.66 6.84 23.00
N GLN A 83 1.59 7.45 21.84
CA GLN A 83 0.53 8.42 21.52
C GLN A 83 -0.83 7.75 21.21
N GLY A 84 -0.91 6.41 21.19
CA GLY A 84 -2.09 5.64 20.76
C GLY A 84 -2.25 5.60 19.25
N GLY A 85 -1.17 5.93 18.52
CA GLY A 85 -1.07 5.84 17.07
C GLY A 85 -0.64 4.46 16.58
N PHE A 86 -0.43 4.35 15.30
CA PHE A 86 0.11 3.17 14.62
C PHE A 86 0.83 3.60 13.35
N GLY A 87 1.61 2.69 12.76
CA GLY A 87 2.25 3.06 11.50
C GLY A 87 2.75 1.89 10.68
N PHE A 88 3.24 2.25 9.50
CA PHE A 88 3.76 1.32 8.50
C PHE A 88 5.20 1.69 8.13
N ILE A 89 6.04 0.69 7.93
CA ILE A 89 7.37 0.89 7.35
C ILE A 89 7.16 1.36 5.90
N ALA A 90 7.66 2.54 5.56
CA ALA A 90 7.53 3.14 4.24
C ALA A 90 8.53 2.51 3.26
N HIS A 91 8.14 2.33 2.01
CA HIS A 91 8.97 1.95 0.84
C HIS A 91 10.30 1.23 1.17
N PRO A 92 10.26 0.08 1.89
CA PRO A 92 11.42 -0.50 2.57
C PRO A 92 12.61 -0.84 1.67
N ASP A 93 12.37 -1.02 0.40
CA ASP A 93 13.39 -1.38 -0.58
C ASP A 93 13.62 -0.27 -1.63
N HIS A 94 13.49 1.00 -1.25
CA HIS A 94 13.73 2.16 -2.10
C HIS A 94 15.23 2.34 -2.35
N GLU A 95 15.70 2.01 -3.56
CA GLU A 95 17.13 2.06 -3.94
C GLU A 95 17.57 3.38 -4.57
N GLY A 96 16.63 4.29 -4.86
CA GLY A 96 16.94 5.52 -5.57
C GLY A 96 17.40 5.29 -7.02
N THR A 97 18.03 6.30 -7.62
CA THR A 97 18.62 6.21 -8.95
C THR A 97 19.66 7.30 -9.15
N ASP A 98 20.85 6.91 -9.60
CA ASP A 98 21.96 7.86 -9.88
C ASP A 98 21.63 8.79 -11.05
N LEU A 99 20.86 8.30 -12.03
CA LEU A 99 20.52 9.06 -13.24
C LEU A 99 19.82 10.40 -12.96
N PHE A 100 19.04 10.48 -11.86
CA PHE A 100 18.31 11.68 -11.47
C PHE A 100 18.71 12.16 -10.07
N HIS A 101 19.84 11.70 -9.55
CA HIS A 101 20.36 12.03 -8.21
C HIS A 101 19.33 11.79 -7.09
N VAL A 102 18.50 10.74 -7.22
CA VAL A 102 17.55 10.33 -6.19
C VAL A 102 18.30 9.43 -5.22
N LYS A 103 18.39 9.87 -3.95
CA LYS A 103 19.01 9.09 -2.88
C LYS A 103 18.21 7.81 -2.61
N HIS A 104 18.88 6.79 -2.10
CA HIS A 104 18.19 5.60 -1.59
C HIS A 104 17.71 5.86 -0.15
N TYR A 105 16.52 5.35 0.19
CA TYR A 105 15.86 5.51 1.49
C TYR A 105 15.37 4.16 2.01
N CYS A 106 16.22 3.12 1.92
CA CYS A 106 15.82 1.77 2.31
C CYS A 106 15.63 1.63 3.83
N TRP A 107 14.78 0.69 4.21
CA TRP A 107 14.69 0.21 5.59
C TRP A 107 15.80 -0.82 5.86
N ASN A 108 16.68 -0.55 6.80
CA ASN A 108 17.87 -1.37 7.08
C ASN A 108 17.88 -1.99 8.49
N GLN A 109 16.95 -1.59 9.39
CA GLN A 109 16.88 -2.07 10.76
C GLN A 109 15.61 -2.91 10.99
N TRP A 110 15.68 -4.20 10.64
CA TRP A 110 14.52 -5.11 10.70
C TRP A 110 14.27 -5.73 12.08
N ASN A 111 15.20 -5.53 13.04
CA ASN A 111 15.04 -6.01 14.42
C ASN A 111 14.21 -5.01 15.24
N VAL A 112 13.01 -4.69 14.76
CA VAL A 112 12.06 -3.79 15.41
C VAL A 112 10.68 -4.45 15.49
N SER A 113 9.87 -3.95 16.43
CA SER A 113 8.51 -4.47 16.69
C SER A 113 7.52 -3.33 16.91
N GLY A 114 6.22 -3.66 16.98
CA GLY A 114 5.18 -2.68 17.29
C GLY A 114 4.65 -1.89 16.07
N TYR A 115 5.18 -2.08 14.87
CA TYR A 115 4.59 -1.52 13.66
C TYR A 115 3.42 -2.38 13.14
N ALA A 116 2.43 -1.76 12.51
CA ALA A 116 1.24 -2.43 12.00
C ALA A 116 1.50 -3.20 10.70
N GLY A 117 2.38 -2.68 9.86
CA GLY A 117 2.61 -3.25 8.55
C GLY A 117 3.74 -2.59 7.78
N ILE A 118 3.79 -2.89 6.47
CA ILE A 118 4.80 -2.34 5.56
C ILE A 118 4.15 -1.87 4.25
N SER A 119 4.75 -0.89 3.61
CA SER A 119 4.45 -0.56 2.23
C SER A 119 5.05 -1.62 1.32
N VAL A 120 4.17 -2.41 0.70
CA VAL A 120 4.58 -3.52 -0.17
C VAL A 120 4.76 -3.04 -1.61
N TRP A 121 3.97 -2.07 -2.05
CA TRP A 121 4.06 -1.50 -3.39
C TRP A 121 4.01 0.03 -3.34
N ASP A 122 5.15 0.65 -3.49
CA ASP A 122 5.29 2.09 -3.64
C ASP A 122 5.41 2.47 -5.13
N PHE A 123 4.61 3.46 -5.56
CA PHE A 123 4.59 3.91 -6.95
C PHE A 123 5.91 4.56 -7.37
N MET A 124 6.47 5.46 -6.53
CA MET A 124 7.69 6.18 -6.89
C MET A 124 8.89 5.24 -6.94
N THR A 125 9.02 4.31 -6.00
CA THR A 125 10.06 3.26 -5.99
C THR A 125 9.99 2.39 -7.25
N ASP A 126 8.79 1.88 -7.61
CA ASP A 126 8.63 1.03 -8.79
C ASP A 126 8.92 1.81 -10.08
N TRP A 127 8.38 3.03 -10.21
CA TRP A 127 8.64 3.89 -11.37
C TRP A 127 10.13 4.23 -11.50
N GLN A 128 10.78 4.66 -10.43
CA GLN A 128 12.21 5.00 -10.43
C GLN A 128 13.09 3.80 -10.79
N SER A 129 12.71 2.59 -10.38
CA SER A 129 13.42 1.35 -10.75
C SER A 129 13.46 1.08 -12.26
N SER A 130 12.61 1.76 -13.03
CA SER A 130 12.53 1.66 -14.49
C SER A 130 13.42 2.66 -15.22
N LEU A 131 14.01 3.62 -14.52
CA LEU A 131 14.81 4.72 -15.09
C LEU A 131 16.22 4.23 -15.40
N ARG A 132 16.45 3.81 -16.65
CA ARG A 132 17.73 3.27 -17.12
C ARG A 132 18.54 4.24 -18.00
N GLY A 133 17.94 5.33 -18.46
CA GLY A 133 18.55 6.35 -19.31
C GLY A 133 17.55 7.46 -19.62
N TYR A 134 18.00 8.58 -20.20
CA TYR A 134 17.15 9.75 -20.45
C TYR A 134 15.96 9.45 -21.36
N PHE A 135 16.16 8.68 -22.43
CA PHE A 135 15.08 8.32 -23.36
C PHE A 135 14.04 7.39 -22.70
N SER A 136 14.51 6.33 -22.01
CA SER A 136 13.61 5.46 -21.25
C SER A 136 12.92 6.20 -20.10
N GLY A 137 13.60 7.17 -19.49
CA GLY A 137 13.05 8.07 -18.48
C GLY A 137 11.88 8.91 -19.03
N LEU A 138 12.07 9.52 -20.20
CA LEU A 138 11.00 10.28 -20.85
C LEU A 138 9.79 9.40 -21.18
N LEU A 139 10.02 8.22 -21.76
CA LEU A 139 8.93 7.28 -22.07
C LEU A 139 8.24 6.78 -20.81
N SER A 140 8.97 6.49 -19.74
CA SER A 140 8.40 6.06 -18.48
C SER A 140 7.61 7.19 -17.79
N PHE A 141 8.01 8.43 -17.98
CA PHE A 141 7.26 9.59 -17.52
C PHE A 141 5.96 9.79 -18.32
N LEU A 142 5.99 9.63 -19.64
CA LEU A 142 4.80 9.77 -20.48
C LEU A 142 3.80 8.62 -20.26
N PHE A 143 4.29 7.40 -20.10
CA PHE A 143 3.48 6.18 -19.99
C PHE A 143 3.83 5.35 -18.75
N PRO A 144 3.79 5.91 -17.52
CA PRO A 144 4.36 5.28 -16.32
C PRO A 144 3.78 3.88 -16.06
N ALA A 145 2.47 3.70 -16.18
CA ALA A 145 1.83 2.41 -15.95
C ALA A 145 2.40 1.26 -16.81
N HIS A 146 2.97 1.56 -17.97
CA HIS A 146 3.58 0.55 -18.84
C HIS A 146 4.98 0.12 -18.37
N PHE A 147 5.58 0.88 -17.47
CA PHE A 147 6.91 0.64 -16.90
C PHE A 147 6.86 0.07 -15.49
N LEU A 148 5.72 0.18 -14.80
CA LEU A 148 5.52 -0.44 -13.50
C LEU A 148 5.62 -1.96 -13.61
N LYS A 149 6.41 -2.55 -12.69
CA LYS A 149 6.72 -3.99 -12.64
C LYS A 149 5.95 -4.71 -11.53
N GLY A 150 5.35 -3.95 -10.61
CA GLY A 150 4.72 -4.46 -9.40
C GLY A 150 5.61 -4.39 -8.17
N PRO A 151 5.13 -4.90 -7.05
CA PRO A 151 5.91 -5.02 -5.84
C PRO A 151 7.26 -5.72 -6.09
N ARG A 152 8.31 -5.25 -5.46
CA ARG A 152 9.62 -5.88 -5.58
C ARG A 152 9.58 -7.29 -4.98
N ARG A 153 10.25 -8.24 -5.64
CA ARG A 153 10.29 -9.63 -5.14
C ARG A 153 10.87 -9.75 -3.74
N ILE A 154 11.87 -8.92 -3.43
CA ILE A 154 12.47 -8.89 -2.10
C ILE A 154 11.48 -8.40 -1.04
N THR A 155 10.68 -7.37 -1.36
CA THR A 155 9.63 -6.85 -0.48
C THR A 155 8.54 -7.89 -0.25
N LEU A 156 8.07 -8.55 -1.32
CA LEU A 156 7.09 -9.64 -1.22
C LEU A 156 7.61 -10.80 -0.36
N ALA A 157 8.84 -11.25 -0.60
CA ALA A 157 9.44 -12.35 0.17
C ALA A 157 9.58 -12.00 1.66
N ARG A 158 9.97 -10.75 1.96
CA ARG A 158 10.06 -10.24 3.33
C ARG A 158 8.69 -10.15 3.99
N TRP A 159 7.70 -9.61 3.29
CA TRP A 159 6.33 -9.54 3.79
C TRP A 159 5.74 -10.92 4.07
N ASP A 160 5.98 -11.88 3.17
CA ASP A 160 5.59 -13.28 3.37
C ASP A 160 6.28 -13.90 4.59
N ALA A 161 7.57 -13.66 4.80
CA ALA A 161 8.31 -14.14 5.96
C ALA A 161 7.79 -13.52 7.28
N LEU A 162 7.52 -12.21 7.28
CA LEU A 162 6.94 -11.53 8.43
C LEU A 162 5.58 -12.12 8.79
N ASN A 163 4.72 -12.38 7.81
CA ASN A 163 3.38 -12.93 8.03
C ASN A 163 3.38 -14.39 8.51
N GLN A 164 4.47 -15.13 8.37
CA GLN A 164 4.62 -16.45 8.98
C GLN A 164 4.96 -16.38 10.47
N SER A 165 5.50 -15.28 10.95
CA SER A 165 5.84 -15.08 12.37
C SER A 165 4.83 -14.23 13.13
N ARG A 166 4.30 -13.19 12.49
CA ARG A 166 3.31 -12.28 13.05
C ARG A 166 2.50 -11.62 11.93
N LYS A 167 1.27 -11.29 12.22
CA LYS A 167 0.43 -10.54 11.30
C LYS A 167 1.09 -9.20 10.95
N THR A 168 1.35 -8.96 9.68
CA THR A 168 1.96 -7.74 9.16
C THR A 168 1.16 -7.28 7.96
N VAL A 169 0.49 -6.15 8.08
CA VAL A 169 -0.39 -5.63 7.02
C VAL A 169 0.45 -5.09 5.86
N GLY A 170 0.04 -5.42 4.64
CA GLY A 170 0.61 -4.84 3.43
C GLY A 170 -0.26 -3.72 2.89
N ILE A 171 0.35 -2.58 2.53
CA ILE A 171 -0.33 -1.47 1.86
C ILE A 171 0.35 -1.13 0.54
N GLY A 172 -0.36 -0.41 -0.33
CA GLY A 172 0.21 0.28 -1.48
C GLY A 172 0.16 1.78 -1.26
N GLU A 173 1.19 2.48 -1.68
CA GLU A 173 1.31 3.93 -1.54
C GLU A 173 1.78 4.60 -2.82
N LEU A 174 1.73 5.92 -2.87
CA LEU A 174 2.17 6.69 -4.02
C LEU A 174 3.53 7.36 -3.81
N ASP A 175 3.83 7.77 -2.59
CA ASP A 175 5.01 8.58 -2.24
C ASP A 175 5.17 9.80 -3.19
N ASN A 176 4.04 10.45 -3.49
CA ASN A 176 4.00 11.47 -4.53
C ASN A 176 3.99 12.89 -3.94
N HIS A 177 5.10 13.55 -4.07
CA HIS A 177 5.30 14.93 -3.61
C HIS A 177 4.82 15.99 -4.61
N ALA A 178 4.35 15.62 -5.80
CA ALA A 178 4.04 16.54 -6.92
C ALA A 178 5.13 17.59 -7.14
N THR A 179 6.40 17.15 -7.06
CA THR A 179 7.58 18.04 -7.06
C THR A 179 7.66 18.85 -8.34
N ILE A 180 7.86 20.16 -8.21
CA ILE A 180 8.13 21.05 -9.33
C ILE A 180 9.58 20.87 -9.77
N LYS A 181 9.78 20.40 -10.98
CA LYS A 181 11.08 20.31 -11.66
C LYS A 181 11.15 21.36 -12.76
N LYS A 182 12.34 21.71 -13.23
CA LYS A 182 12.54 22.59 -14.38
C LYS A 182 13.28 21.82 -15.49
N ILE A 183 12.75 21.88 -16.70
CA ILE A 183 13.42 21.40 -17.92
C ILE A 183 13.64 22.62 -18.80
N MET A 184 14.87 22.94 -19.14
CA MET A 184 15.23 24.12 -19.92
C MET A 184 14.59 25.44 -19.38
N GLY A 185 14.52 25.57 -18.05
CA GLY A 185 13.93 26.73 -17.39
C GLY A 185 12.39 26.69 -17.25
N ILE A 186 11.70 25.80 -17.94
CA ILE A 186 10.23 25.67 -17.89
C ILE A 186 9.83 24.78 -16.70
N PRO A 187 9.03 25.28 -15.74
CA PRO A 187 8.56 24.48 -14.62
C PRO A 187 7.55 23.44 -15.07
N PHE A 188 7.67 22.23 -14.57
CA PHE A 188 6.67 21.17 -14.72
C PHE A 188 6.54 20.39 -13.40
N VAL A 189 5.36 19.79 -13.19
CA VAL A 189 5.10 18.94 -12.03
C VAL A 189 5.33 17.49 -12.44
N ALA A 190 6.23 16.78 -11.75
CA ALA A 190 6.61 15.41 -12.13
C ALA A 190 5.44 14.45 -12.04
N PHE A 191 4.55 14.44 -11.23
CA PHE A 191 3.29 13.68 -11.21
C PHE A 191 2.24 14.53 -10.49
N PRO A 192 1.42 15.35 -11.23
CA PRO A 192 0.28 16.02 -10.62
C PRO A 192 -0.64 15.01 -9.94
N PHE A 193 -1.25 15.35 -8.81
CA PHE A 193 -2.06 14.42 -8.02
C PHE A 193 -3.19 13.78 -8.81
N ASP A 194 -3.84 14.50 -9.74
CA ASP A 194 -4.90 13.96 -10.59
C ASP A 194 -4.40 12.84 -11.53
N ARG A 195 -3.12 12.84 -11.86
CA ARG A 195 -2.46 11.77 -12.60
C ARG A 195 -1.98 10.66 -11.67
N ALA A 196 -1.35 10.99 -10.55
CA ALA A 196 -0.80 10.03 -9.60
C ALA A 196 -1.89 9.13 -9.00
N PHE A 197 -3.03 9.70 -8.65
CA PHE A 197 -4.17 8.97 -8.12
C PHE A 197 -4.80 7.94 -9.06
N ARG A 198 -4.36 7.83 -10.30
CA ARG A 198 -4.77 6.81 -11.25
C ARG A 198 -3.96 5.52 -11.16
N PHE A 199 -2.89 5.49 -10.40
CA PHE A 199 -1.96 4.35 -10.34
C PHE A 199 -2.27 3.44 -9.16
N ILE A 200 -1.42 3.41 -8.14
CA ILE A 200 -1.55 2.50 -7.03
C ILE A 200 -2.55 3.03 -6.01
N ARG A 201 -3.45 2.16 -5.57
CA ARG A 201 -4.43 2.45 -4.52
C ARG A 201 -4.52 1.29 -3.55
N THR A 202 -4.70 1.63 -2.27
CA THR A 202 -5.10 0.68 -1.24
C THR A 202 -6.62 0.73 -1.11
N HIS A 203 -7.27 -0.41 -1.34
CA HIS A 203 -8.70 -0.61 -1.15
C HIS A 203 -8.93 -1.21 0.22
N VAL A 204 -9.78 -0.57 1.01
CA VAL A 204 -10.09 -0.99 2.37
C VAL A 204 -11.51 -1.50 2.43
N LEU A 205 -11.71 -2.66 3.04
CA LEU A 205 -13.00 -3.31 3.25
C LEU A 205 -13.49 -2.95 4.65
N THR A 206 -14.37 -1.98 4.73
CA THR A 206 -14.99 -1.52 5.98
C THR A 206 -16.23 -2.35 6.30
N GLU A 207 -16.58 -2.45 7.57
CA GLU A 207 -17.79 -3.19 8.02
C GLU A 207 -19.06 -2.52 7.53
N ASP A 208 -19.09 -1.18 7.56
CA ASP A 208 -20.21 -0.35 7.11
C ASP A 208 -19.77 0.64 6.06
N LYS A 209 -20.74 1.27 5.42
CA LYS A 209 -20.51 2.45 4.59
C LYS A 209 -20.11 3.64 5.45
N PHE A 210 -19.33 4.55 4.89
CA PHE A 210 -19.04 5.83 5.53
C PHE A 210 -20.33 6.59 5.83
N SER A 211 -20.40 7.17 7.03
CA SER A 211 -21.60 7.84 7.56
C SER A 211 -21.61 9.35 7.28
N GLY A 212 -20.43 9.93 6.97
CA GLY A 212 -20.21 11.37 6.91
C GLY A 212 -19.72 11.96 8.24
N ASP A 213 -19.68 11.20 9.32
CA ASP A 213 -19.04 11.58 10.58
C ASP A 213 -17.55 11.27 10.50
N SER A 214 -16.70 12.31 10.56
CA SER A 214 -15.27 12.18 10.39
C SER A 214 -14.62 11.26 11.41
N GLY A 215 -14.99 11.38 12.68
CA GLY A 215 -14.39 10.61 13.76
C GLY A 215 -14.73 9.13 13.66
N ARG A 216 -16.03 8.81 13.43
CA ARG A 216 -16.50 7.45 13.23
C ARG A 216 -15.85 6.82 12.00
N ASP A 217 -15.85 7.53 10.87
CA ASP A 217 -15.41 7.00 9.60
C ASP A 217 -13.88 6.80 9.55
N MET A 218 -13.11 7.72 10.14
CA MET A 218 -11.66 7.54 10.32
C MET A 218 -11.35 6.35 11.22
N ASN A 219 -12.07 6.19 12.33
CA ASN A 219 -11.85 5.07 13.23
C ASN A 219 -12.17 3.72 12.55
N MET A 220 -13.25 3.64 11.80
CA MET A 220 -13.62 2.46 11.01
C MET A 220 -12.55 2.13 9.96
N LEU A 221 -12.01 3.15 9.27
CA LEU A 221 -10.90 3.00 8.34
C LEU A 221 -9.64 2.46 9.02
N TYR A 222 -9.26 3.03 10.17
CA TYR A 222 -8.12 2.58 10.95
C TYR A 222 -8.25 1.14 11.41
N GLN A 223 -9.42 0.75 11.93
CA GLN A 223 -9.67 -0.63 12.36
C GLN A 223 -9.54 -1.61 11.19
N ALA A 224 -10.14 -1.30 10.03
CA ALA A 224 -10.05 -2.15 8.86
C ALA A 224 -8.60 -2.29 8.35
N LEU A 225 -7.82 -1.20 8.34
CA LEU A 225 -6.40 -1.23 7.99
C LEU A 225 -5.58 -2.08 8.96
N LEU A 226 -5.70 -1.82 10.27
CA LEU A 226 -4.99 -2.56 11.32
C LEU A 226 -5.34 -4.04 11.32
N TYR A 227 -6.57 -4.36 10.96
CA TYR A 227 -7.01 -5.74 10.84
C TYR A 227 -6.47 -6.42 9.57
N GLY A 228 -6.01 -5.66 8.57
CA GLY A 228 -5.55 -6.17 7.28
C GLY A 228 -6.69 -6.45 6.30
N ARG A 229 -7.87 -5.86 6.50
CA ARG A 229 -9.00 -5.92 5.57
C ARG A 229 -8.78 -4.99 4.38
N CYS A 230 -7.72 -5.22 3.65
CA CYS A 230 -7.39 -4.39 2.50
C CYS A 230 -6.59 -5.17 1.45
N TYR A 231 -6.62 -4.64 0.24
CA TYR A 231 -5.76 -5.04 -0.86
C TYR A 231 -5.23 -3.80 -1.57
N PHE A 232 -4.15 -3.91 -2.31
CA PHE A 232 -3.62 -2.81 -3.08
C PHE A 232 -3.48 -3.19 -4.55
N ALA A 233 -3.64 -2.20 -5.44
CA ALA A 233 -3.82 -2.47 -6.84
C ALA A 233 -3.42 -1.32 -7.76
N LEU A 234 -3.04 -1.67 -9.00
CA LEU A 234 -2.81 -0.73 -10.10
C LEU A 234 -4.13 -0.48 -10.86
N GLU A 235 -4.77 0.64 -10.57
CA GLU A 235 -6.07 1.01 -11.13
C GLU A 235 -6.04 1.55 -12.57
N TYR A 236 -4.85 1.85 -13.08
CA TYR A 236 -4.68 2.57 -14.34
C TYR A 236 -5.29 1.82 -15.55
N PHE A 237 -5.07 0.52 -15.65
CA PHE A 237 -5.52 -0.26 -16.80
C PHE A 237 -6.96 -0.73 -16.67
N ARG A 238 -7.34 -1.20 -15.49
CA ARG A 238 -8.65 -1.75 -15.17
C ARG A 238 -8.99 -1.49 -13.72
N ARG A 239 -10.25 -1.16 -13.47
CA ARG A 239 -10.77 -1.00 -12.11
C ARG A 239 -10.81 -2.34 -11.39
N THR A 240 -10.49 -2.32 -10.09
CA THR A 240 -10.45 -3.53 -9.25
C THR A 240 -11.70 -3.69 -8.38
N ARG A 241 -12.62 -2.74 -8.44
CA ARG A 241 -13.88 -2.81 -7.69
C ARG A 241 -14.64 -4.12 -7.98
N GLY A 242 -14.97 -4.85 -6.92
CA GLY A 242 -15.58 -6.18 -7.02
C GLY A 242 -14.58 -7.32 -6.89
N PHE A 243 -13.27 -7.03 -6.68
CA PHE A 243 -12.32 -8.05 -6.24
C PHE A 243 -12.69 -8.55 -4.86
N GLN A 244 -12.74 -9.90 -4.70
CA GLN A 244 -13.00 -10.58 -3.43
C GLN A 244 -12.05 -11.76 -3.27
N PHE A 245 -11.62 -11.98 -2.04
CA PHE A 245 -10.80 -13.12 -1.64
C PHE A 245 -11.25 -13.55 -0.25
N TRP A 246 -11.69 -14.79 -0.13
CA TRP A 246 -12.19 -15.36 1.13
C TRP A 246 -11.93 -16.87 1.22
N ILE A 247 -12.03 -17.38 2.45
CA ILE A 247 -12.02 -18.83 2.71
C ILE A 247 -13.31 -19.13 3.47
N GLN A 248 -14.01 -20.18 3.02
CA GLN A 248 -15.20 -20.69 3.68
C GLN A 248 -14.87 -22.02 4.37
N GLN A 249 -15.24 -22.14 5.64
CA GLN A 249 -15.20 -23.40 6.40
C GLN A 249 -16.54 -23.63 7.11
N GLY A 250 -17.27 -24.63 6.64
CA GLY A 250 -18.67 -24.81 7.04
C GLY A 250 -19.53 -23.59 6.64
N GLU A 251 -20.25 -23.03 7.59
CA GLU A 251 -21.06 -21.84 7.39
C GLU A 251 -20.29 -20.52 7.58
N LYS A 252 -19.04 -20.58 8.04
CA LYS A 252 -18.22 -19.39 8.33
C LYS A 252 -17.39 -18.98 7.13
N GLU A 253 -17.39 -17.67 6.86
CA GLU A 253 -16.56 -17.03 5.87
C GLU A 253 -15.47 -16.21 6.56
N PHE A 254 -14.23 -16.35 6.07
CA PHE A 254 -13.04 -15.64 6.54
C PHE A 254 -12.47 -14.79 5.42
N GLN A 255 -12.21 -13.54 5.69
CA GLN A 255 -11.72 -12.56 4.74
C GLN A 255 -10.25 -12.18 5.02
N MET A 256 -9.67 -11.32 4.19
CA MET A 256 -8.34 -10.76 4.40
C MET A 256 -8.18 -10.25 5.83
N GLY A 257 -7.08 -10.61 6.48
CA GLY A 257 -6.79 -10.30 7.86
C GLY A 257 -7.34 -11.29 8.90
N ASP A 258 -8.28 -12.16 8.54
CA ASP A 258 -8.82 -13.15 9.47
C ASP A 258 -7.82 -14.27 9.78
N CYS A 259 -7.95 -14.83 10.99
CA CYS A 259 -7.24 -16.02 11.44
C CYS A 259 -8.25 -17.05 11.94
N PHE A 260 -8.12 -18.31 11.54
CA PHE A 260 -8.99 -19.38 12.00
C PHE A 260 -8.28 -20.72 12.08
N GLN A 261 -8.82 -21.63 12.90
CA GLN A 261 -8.33 -23.01 13.04
C GLN A 261 -8.86 -23.87 11.89
N PHE A 262 -7.96 -24.53 11.19
CA PHE A 262 -8.28 -25.43 10.10
C PHE A 262 -8.87 -26.74 10.62
N SER A 263 -10.06 -27.10 10.16
CA SER A 263 -10.74 -28.34 10.56
C SER A 263 -10.85 -29.38 9.42
N GLY A 264 -10.05 -29.22 8.37
CA GLY A 264 -9.94 -30.21 7.29
C GLY A 264 -10.88 -30.02 6.09
N ASN A 265 -11.88 -29.15 6.17
CA ASN A 265 -12.80 -28.91 5.07
C ASN A 265 -13.05 -27.41 4.89
N ALA A 266 -12.21 -26.77 4.10
CA ALA A 266 -12.34 -25.37 3.78
C ALA A 266 -12.10 -25.12 2.29
N GLN A 267 -12.71 -24.06 1.76
CA GLN A 267 -12.64 -23.70 0.36
C GLN A 267 -12.17 -22.25 0.21
N LEU A 268 -11.05 -22.06 -0.47
CA LEU A 268 -10.52 -20.76 -0.84
C LEU A 268 -11.18 -20.31 -2.14
N SER A 269 -11.69 -19.11 -2.15
CA SER A 269 -12.35 -18.52 -3.31
C SER A 269 -11.79 -17.13 -3.64
N VAL A 270 -11.66 -16.86 -4.93
CA VAL A 270 -11.26 -15.57 -5.48
C VAL A 270 -12.23 -15.17 -6.56
N SER A 271 -12.68 -13.93 -6.54
CA SER A 271 -13.47 -13.30 -7.60
C SER A 271 -12.77 -12.05 -8.08
N CYS A 272 -12.49 -11.98 -9.38
CA CYS A 272 -11.91 -10.81 -10.05
C CYS A 272 -12.95 -10.15 -10.96
N PRO A 273 -12.89 -8.82 -11.14
CA PRO A 273 -13.79 -8.10 -12.05
C PRO A 273 -13.70 -8.57 -13.49
N GLU A 274 -12.53 -9.05 -13.91
CA GLU A 274 -12.24 -9.53 -15.26
C GLU A 274 -11.44 -10.83 -15.22
N LYS A 275 -11.39 -11.55 -16.35
CA LYS A 275 -10.52 -12.72 -16.54
C LYS A 275 -9.04 -12.31 -16.45
N ALA A 276 -8.31 -12.92 -15.53
CA ALA A 276 -6.93 -12.57 -15.19
C ALA A 276 -6.12 -13.81 -14.80
N TYR A 277 -4.81 -13.66 -14.68
CA TYR A 277 -3.93 -14.66 -14.08
C TYR A 277 -4.03 -14.52 -12.57
N ILE A 278 -4.63 -15.48 -11.90
CA ILE A 278 -4.78 -15.54 -10.45
C ILE A 278 -3.72 -16.50 -9.92
N ARG A 279 -2.92 -16.04 -8.97
CA ARG A 279 -1.94 -16.85 -8.24
C ARG A 279 -2.31 -16.90 -6.77
N ILE A 280 -2.38 -18.09 -6.24
CA ILE A 280 -2.51 -18.31 -4.79
C ILE A 280 -1.11 -18.54 -4.23
N ILE A 281 -0.73 -17.69 -3.29
CA ILE A 281 0.54 -17.78 -2.57
C ILE A 281 0.24 -18.36 -1.19
N ARG A 282 0.93 -19.43 -0.84
CA ARG A 282 0.90 -20.02 0.51
C ARG A 282 2.30 -20.00 1.11
N ASN A 283 2.45 -19.40 2.29
CA ASN A 283 3.72 -19.27 2.99
C ASN A 283 4.86 -18.75 2.08
N GLY A 284 4.56 -17.73 1.26
CA GLY A 284 5.52 -17.09 0.34
C GLY A 284 5.82 -17.89 -0.94
N ARG A 285 5.15 -19.02 -1.17
CA ARG A 285 5.34 -19.83 -2.38
C ARG A 285 4.07 -19.90 -3.21
N GLU A 286 4.22 -19.82 -4.52
CA GLU A 286 3.11 -20.05 -5.44
C GLU A 286 2.62 -21.49 -5.28
N SER A 287 1.35 -21.62 -4.91
CA SER A 287 0.68 -22.92 -4.72
C SER A 287 -0.15 -23.31 -5.94
N ILE A 288 -0.89 -22.36 -6.49
CA ILE A 288 -1.77 -22.57 -7.64
C ILE A 288 -1.75 -21.32 -8.52
N GLN A 289 -1.81 -21.54 -9.84
CA GLN A 289 -2.06 -20.50 -10.83
C GLN A 289 -3.22 -20.89 -11.75
N ALA A 290 -4.11 -19.95 -12.05
CA ALA A 290 -5.21 -20.15 -12.98
C ALA A 290 -5.47 -18.88 -13.81
N VAL A 291 -6.10 -19.03 -14.96
CA VAL A 291 -6.56 -17.92 -15.80
C VAL A 291 -8.07 -17.89 -15.80
N SER A 292 -8.65 -17.10 -14.93
CA SER A 292 -10.10 -17.04 -14.72
C SER A 292 -10.51 -15.68 -14.15
N SER A 293 -11.80 -15.39 -14.14
CA SER A 293 -12.40 -14.34 -13.32
C SER A 293 -12.86 -14.89 -11.95
N ARG A 294 -12.97 -16.20 -11.79
CA ARG A 294 -13.33 -16.87 -10.54
C ARG A 294 -12.48 -18.11 -10.37
N LEU A 295 -11.97 -18.30 -9.17
CA LEU A 295 -11.21 -19.48 -8.78
C LEU A 295 -11.74 -19.97 -7.44
N SER A 296 -11.98 -21.26 -7.33
CA SER A 296 -12.37 -21.91 -6.08
C SER A 296 -11.62 -23.22 -5.94
N ILE A 297 -10.91 -23.40 -4.83
CA ILE A 297 -10.03 -24.53 -4.59
C ILE A 297 -10.14 -24.99 -3.13
N PRO A 298 -10.00 -26.29 -2.85
CA PRO A 298 -9.93 -26.76 -1.48
C PRO A 298 -8.66 -26.27 -0.78
N VAL A 299 -8.78 -25.84 0.46
CA VAL A 299 -7.67 -25.62 1.37
C VAL A 299 -7.29 -27.00 1.94
N LYS A 300 -6.04 -27.41 1.72
CA LYS A 300 -5.55 -28.73 2.12
C LYS A 300 -4.69 -28.71 3.37
N GLU A 301 -4.12 -27.58 3.71
CA GLU A 301 -3.13 -27.44 4.76
C GLU A 301 -3.22 -26.05 5.41
N ALA A 302 -2.82 -25.97 6.68
CA ALA A 302 -2.60 -24.72 7.39
C ALA A 302 -1.53 -23.87 6.68
N GLY A 303 -1.59 -22.56 6.88
CA GLY A 303 -0.63 -21.63 6.31
C GLY A 303 -1.20 -20.22 6.10
N VAL A 304 -0.35 -19.34 5.62
CA VAL A 304 -0.69 -17.96 5.30
C VAL A 304 -1.00 -17.87 3.81
N TYR A 305 -2.24 -17.56 3.47
CA TYR A 305 -2.73 -17.51 2.10
C TYR A 305 -2.97 -16.09 1.64
N ARG A 306 -2.40 -15.70 0.50
CA ARG A 306 -2.70 -14.44 -0.18
C ARG A 306 -2.82 -14.62 -1.69
N VAL A 307 -3.33 -13.60 -2.37
CA VAL A 307 -3.60 -13.62 -3.81
C VAL A 307 -2.79 -12.55 -4.53
N GLU A 308 -2.21 -12.93 -5.66
CA GLU A 308 -1.66 -12.02 -6.65
C GLU A 308 -2.44 -12.17 -7.95
N VAL A 309 -2.85 -11.05 -8.55
CA VAL A 309 -3.56 -11.06 -9.83
C VAL A 309 -2.82 -10.23 -10.85
N TYR A 310 -2.73 -10.76 -12.07
CA TYR A 310 -2.04 -10.11 -13.18
C TYR A 310 -2.95 -10.07 -14.41
N LEU A 311 -2.93 -8.94 -15.13
CA LEU A 311 -3.62 -8.78 -16.40
C LEU A 311 -2.71 -9.15 -17.58
N LYS A 312 -3.29 -9.76 -18.62
CA LYS A 312 -2.62 -9.88 -19.92
C LYS A 312 -3.11 -8.77 -20.83
N LEU A 313 -2.25 -7.79 -21.10
CA LEU A 313 -2.56 -6.63 -21.93
C LEU A 313 -1.54 -6.53 -23.07
N ALA A 314 -2.03 -6.53 -24.32
CA ALA A 314 -1.19 -6.48 -25.53
C ALA A 314 -0.01 -7.48 -25.50
N GLY A 315 -0.28 -8.72 -25.09
CA GLY A 315 0.72 -9.80 -25.00
C GLY A 315 1.63 -9.76 -23.77
N LYS A 316 1.58 -8.70 -22.95
CA LYS A 316 2.39 -8.55 -21.73
C LYS A 316 1.57 -8.81 -20.48
N VAL A 317 2.17 -9.52 -19.52
CA VAL A 317 1.60 -9.72 -18.17
C VAL A 317 1.93 -8.50 -17.32
N ARG A 318 0.91 -7.92 -16.69
CA ARG A 318 0.99 -6.70 -15.88
C ARG A 318 0.49 -6.96 -14.48
N PRO A 319 1.17 -6.45 -13.44
CA PRO A 319 0.67 -6.54 -12.06
C PRO A 319 -0.67 -5.78 -11.95
N TRP A 320 -1.58 -6.33 -11.15
CA TRP A 320 -2.89 -5.70 -11.01
C TRP A 320 -3.35 -5.63 -9.56
N ILE A 321 -3.56 -6.77 -8.87
CA ILE A 321 -4.09 -6.81 -7.49
C ILE A 321 -3.19 -7.68 -6.61
N PHE A 322 -2.95 -7.22 -5.37
CA PHE A 322 -2.23 -7.96 -4.31
C PHE A 322 -3.05 -7.87 -3.02
N SER A 323 -3.49 -9.00 -2.51
CA SER A 323 -4.30 -9.07 -1.31
C SER A 323 -3.46 -9.17 -0.04
N ASN A 324 -3.98 -8.66 1.07
CA ASN A 324 -3.54 -9.09 2.38
C ASN A 324 -3.90 -10.58 2.61
N PRO A 325 -3.21 -11.27 3.51
CA PRO A 325 -3.41 -12.69 3.71
C PRO A 325 -4.62 -13.03 4.59
N ILE A 326 -5.06 -14.29 4.47
CA ILE A 326 -5.88 -15.02 5.43
C ILE A 326 -4.98 -16.06 6.12
N PHE A 327 -5.08 -16.17 7.43
CA PHE A 327 -4.25 -17.03 8.27
C PHE A 327 -5.03 -18.29 8.65
N VAL A 328 -4.57 -19.43 8.20
CA VAL A 328 -5.13 -20.76 8.47
C VAL A 328 -4.20 -21.47 9.42
N ALA A 329 -4.58 -21.58 10.69
CA ALA A 329 -3.78 -22.14 11.77
C ALA A 329 -4.08 -23.64 12.03
#